data_0ee1ca7703b5880acd93c5b757654010
#
_entry.id   0ee1ca7703b5880acd93c5b757654010
#
_cell.length_a   1.000
_cell.length_b   1.000
_cell.length_c   1.000
_cell.angle_alpha   90.00
_cell.angle_beta   90.00
_cell.angle_gamma   90.00
#
_symmetry.space_group_name_H-M   'P 1'
#
loop_
_entity.id
_entity.type
_entity.pdbx_description
1 polymer ?
#
loop_
_entity_poly.entity_id
_entity_poly.type
_entity_poly.pdbx_seq_one_letter_code
_entity_poly.pdbx_strand_id
1 'polypeptide(L)'
;MPRLMSVALTERAVRERRKTVTRRLGWKFLKEGDRLTLCQKVMGRKPHEPLVRICDVEVVSVSREPLEAITDEEAVLEGMPADREWFLAFFTEHMSCVPETEVTRIEWRYLD
;
A
#
# COMPACT_ATOMS: atom_id res chain seq x y z
N MET A 1 -6.88 6.12 -17.45
CA MET A 1 -5.75 6.71 -16.68
C MET A 1 -5.57 5.94 -15.37
N PRO A 2 -4.35 5.49 -15.06
CA PRO A 2 -4.11 4.86 -13.77
C PRO A 2 -4.34 5.85 -12.63
N ARG A 3 -4.88 5.36 -11.53
CA ARG A 3 -5.00 6.18 -10.32
C ARG A 3 -3.65 6.31 -9.64
N LEU A 4 -3.45 7.43 -8.98
CA LEU A 4 -2.21 7.67 -8.25
C LEU A 4 -2.34 7.13 -6.82
N MET A 5 -1.32 6.43 -6.35
CA MET A 5 -1.27 5.92 -4.98
C MET A 5 0.06 6.31 -4.35
N SER A 6 0.00 6.94 -3.16
CA SER A 6 1.20 7.31 -2.43
C SER A 6 1.80 6.10 -1.73
N VAL A 7 3.13 5.92 -1.85
CA VAL A 7 3.86 4.88 -1.14
C VAL A 7 5.01 5.48 -0.33
N ALA A 8 4.79 6.69 0.19
CA ALA A 8 5.82 7.46 0.89
C ALA A 8 6.56 6.67 1.97
N LEU A 9 5.81 5.88 2.76
CA LEU A 9 6.39 5.14 3.88
C LEU A 9 7.15 3.89 3.46
N THR A 10 6.94 3.40 2.23
CA THR A 10 7.57 2.19 1.73
C THR A 10 8.22 2.41 0.37
N GLU A 11 8.60 3.64 0.08
CA GLU A 11 9.15 4.02 -1.21
C GLU A 11 10.33 3.14 -1.62
N ARG A 12 11.26 2.88 -0.71
CA ARG A 12 12.44 2.07 -1.01
C ARG A 12 12.04 0.65 -1.43
N ALA A 13 11.10 0.04 -0.70
CA ALA A 13 10.64 -1.30 -1.03
C ALA A 13 9.97 -1.35 -2.39
N VAL A 14 9.26 -0.28 -2.77
CA VAL A 14 8.65 -0.16 -4.10
C VAL A 14 9.73 -0.04 -5.17
N ARG A 15 10.72 0.82 -4.96
CA ARG A 15 11.81 1.00 -5.93
C ARG A 15 12.60 -0.29 -6.13
N GLU A 16 12.74 -1.09 -5.07
CA GLU A 16 13.40 -2.38 -5.12
C GLU A 16 12.47 -3.53 -5.52
N ARG A 17 11.19 -3.22 -5.76
CA ARG A 17 10.14 -4.17 -6.17
C ARG A 17 9.88 -5.27 -5.16
N ARG A 18 10.16 -5.02 -3.88
CA ARG A 18 9.92 -5.98 -2.79
C ARG A 18 8.49 -5.88 -2.26
N LYS A 19 7.87 -4.69 -2.35
CA LYS A 19 6.50 -4.50 -1.89
C LYS A 19 5.54 -4.96 -2.98
N THR A 20 4.75 -5.98 -2.69
CA THR A 20 3.75 -6.50 -3.65
C THR A 20 2.34 -6.47 -3.10
N VAL A 21 2.17 -6.07 -1.83
CA VAL A 21 0.88 -6.02 -1.15
C VAL A 21 0.79 -4.72 -0.38
N THR A 22 -0.39 -4.14 -0.33
CA THR A 22 -0.66 -2.99 0.54
C THR A 22 -2.04 -3.14 1.17
N ARG A 23 -2.18 -2.66 2.41
CA ARG A 23 -3.45 -2.58 3.09
C ARG A 23 -3.80 -1.13 3.26
N ARG A 24 -5.04 -0.78 2.91
CA ARG A 24 -5.51 0.60 2.92
C ARG A 24 -6.90 0.68 3.51
N LEU A 25 -7.19 1.80 4.17
CA LEU A 25 -8.55 2.15 4.49
C LEU A 25 -9.17 2.70 3.20
N GLY A 26 -10.41 2.33 2.92
CA GLY A 26 -11.05 2.75 1.67
C GLY A 26 -10.60 1.92 0.48
N TRP A 27 -10.40 2.57 -0.67
CA TRP A 27 -10.00 1.92 -1.93
C TRP A 27 -10.92 0.77 -2.34
N LYS A 28 -12.21 0.88 -1.96
CA LYS A 28 -13.20 -0.19 -2.16
C LYS A 28 -13.62 -0.35 -3.62
N PHE A 29 -13.37 0.66 -4.44
CA PHE A 29 -13.71 0.67 -5.86
C PHE A 29 -12.72 -0.13 -6.72
N LEU A 30 -11.56 -0.46 -6.17
CA LEU A 30 -10.49 -1.10 -6.92
C LEU A 30 -10.82 -2.56 -7.22
N LYS A 31 -10.38 -3.05 -8.37
CA LYS A 31 -10.64 -4.43 -8.78
C LYS A 31 -9.47 -4.99 -9.55
N GLU A 32 -9.43 -6.31 -9.68
CA GLU A 32 -8.42 -7.01 -10.45
C GLU A 32 -8.35 -6.45 -11.87
N GLY A 33 -7.15 -6.23 -12.35
CA GLY A 33 -6.89 -5.66 -13.66
C GLY A 33 -6.73 -4.16 -13.68
N ASP A 34 -7.14 -3.47 -12.62
CA ASP A 34 -6.95 -2.03 -12.54
C ASP A 34 -5.46 -1.70 -12.47
N ARG A 35 -5.09 -0.52 -12.96
CA ARG A 35 -3.72 -0.06 -12.91
C ARG A 35 -3.56 1.09 -11.94
N LEU A 36 -2.40 1.13 -11.29
CA LEU A 36 -2.03 2.18 -10.35
C LEU A 36 -0.68 2.72 -10.73
N THR A 37 -0.49 4.03 -10.56
CA THR A 37 0.83 4.65 -10.62
C THR A 37 1.27 4.93 -9.20
N LEU A 38 2.33 4.27 -8.77
CA LEU A 38 2.85 4.44 -7.41
C LEU A 38 3.73 5.68 -7.39
N CYS A 39 3.48 6.55 -6.42
CA CYS A 39 4.13 7.85 -6.31
C CYS A 39 4.78 8.02 -4.96
N GLN A 40 5.82 8.85 -4.92
CA GLN A 40 6.47 9.20 -3.67
C GLN A 40 5.47 9.86 -2.70
N LYS A 41 4.66 10.78 -3.21
CA LYS A 41 3.70 11.53 -2.40
C LYS A 41 2.64 12.11 -3.32
N VAL A 42 1.38 11.91 -2.99
CA VAL A 42 0.29 12.44 -3.81
C VAL A 42 -0.35 13.66 -3.15
N MET A 43 -0.82 13.51 -1.91
CA MET A 43 -1.46 14.60 -1.18
C MET A 43 -0.49 15.25 -0.21
N GLY A 44 -0.79 16.49 0.18
CA GLY A 44 0.03 17.21 1.13
C GLY A 44 1.31 17.78 0.55
N ARG A 45 1.45 17.79 -0.79
CA ARG A 45 2.61 18.42 -1.44
C ARG A 45 2.53 19.93 -1.30
N LYS A 46 3.70 20.57 -1.16
CA LYS A 46 3.80 22.03 -1.14
C LYS A 46 3.52 22.57 -2.54
N PRO A 47 3.17 23.88 -2.69
CA PRO A 47 2.80 24.45 -3.98
C PRO A 47 3.77 24.19 -5.13
N HIS A 48 5.06 24.13 -4.85
CA HIS A 48 6.07 23.92 -5.91
C HIS A 48 6.71 22.54 -5.84
N GLU A 49 6.21 21.66 -5.00
CA GLU A 49 6.75 20.33 -4.84
C GLU A 49 6.24 19.45 -5.99
N PRO A 50 7.13 18.83 -6.78
CA PRO A 50 6.71 18.04 -7.93
C PRO A 50 6.06 16.72 -7.51
N LEU A 51 5.19 16.20 -8.38
CA LEU A 51 4.68 14.85 -8.24
C LEU A 51 5.77 13.90 -8.77
N VAL A 52 6.27 13.01 -7.92
CA VAL A 52 7.28 12.04 -8.31
C VAL A 52 6.63 10.68 -8.52
N ARG A 53 6.49 10.27 -9.77
CA ARG A 53 5.97 8.96 -10.14
C ARG A 53 7.11 7.96 -10.11
N ILE A 54 6.89 6.81 -9.46
CA ILE A 54 7.93 5.79 -9.32
C ILE A 54 7.78 4.70 -10.37
N CYS A 55 6.59 4.11 -10.47
CA CYS A 55 6.33 3.02 -11.42
C CYS A 55 4.84 2.74 -11.51
N ASP A 56 4.48 1.96 -12.52
CA ASP A 56 3.11 1.50 -12.70
C ASP A 56 2.99 0.04 -12.29
N VAL A 57 1.85 -0.32 -11.74
CA VAL A 57 1.55 -1.70 -11.35
C VAL A 57 0.13 -2.06 -11.82
N GLU A 58 -0.10 -3.36 -11.94
CA GLU A 58 -1.44 -3.88 -12.23
C GLU A 58 -1.93 -4.67 -11.03
N VAL A 59 -3.17 -4.42 -10.62
CA VAL A 59 -3.78 -5.09 -9.47
C VAL A 59 -4.08 -6.54 -9.86
N VAL A 60 -3.57 -7.49 -9.08
CA VAL A 60 -3.84 -8.92 -9.30
C VAL A 60 -4.93 -9.45 -8.38
N SER A 61 -5.11 -8.86 -7.21
CA SER A 61 -6.22 -9.26 -6.34
C SER A 61 -6.58 -8.13 -5.38
N VAL A 62 -7.87 -8.09 -5.03
CA VAL A 62 -8.39 -7.15 -4.04
C VAL A 62 -9.31 -7.93 -3.13
N SER A 63 -9.12 -7.80 -1.84
CA SER A 63 -9.97 -8.47 -0.87
C SER A 63 -10.18 -7.58 0.36
N ARG A 64 -11.12 -7.94 1.18
CA ARG A 64 -11.43 -7.24 2.42
C ARG A 64 -11.18 -8.17 3.57
N GLU A 65 -10.50 -7.68 4.58
CA GLU A 65 -10.17 -8.50 5.74
C GLU A 65 -9.94 -7.60 6.95
N PRO A 66 -10.08 -8.16 8.17
CA PRO A 66 -9.64 -7.42 9.35
C PRO A 66 -8.14 -7.21 9.28
N LEU A 67 -7.68 -6.05 9.74
CA LEU A 67 -6.25 -5.75 9.74
C LEU A 67 -5.44 -6.84 10.44
N GLU A 68 -5.99 -7.38 11.53
CA GLU A 68 -5.30 -8.41 12.33
C GLU A 68 -5.09 -9.74 11.60
N ALA A 69 -5.72 -9.93 10.44
CA ALA A 69 -5.54 -11.14 9.63
C ALA A 69 -4.18 -11.18 8.93
N ILE A 70 -3.42 -10.09 8.96
CA ILE A 70 -2.08 -10.06 8.37
C ILE A 70 -1.17 -11.07 9.05
N THR A 71 -0.30 -11.73 8.26
CA THR A 71 0.68 -12.68 8.78
C THR A 71 2.07 -12.04 8.75
N ASP A 72 3.07 -12.72 9.36
CA ASP A 72 4.45 -12.25 9.33
C ASP A 72 4.95 -12.15 7.88
N GLU A 73 4.63 -13.15 7.04
CA GLU A 73 5.03 -13.16 5.64
C GLU A 73 4.41 -11.98 4.88
N GLU A 74 3.16 -11.67 5.17
CA GLU A 74 2.47 -10.55 4.53
C GLU A 74 3.06 -9.21 4.97
N ALA A 75 3.51 -9.10 6.20
CA ALA A 75 4.16 -7.88 6.69
C ALA A 75 5.43 -7.59 5.89
N VAL A 76 6.18 -8.63 5.54
CA VAL A 76 7.36 -8.49 4.69
C VAL A 76 6.96 -8.00 3.29
N LEU A 77 5.88 -8.55 2.73
CA LEU A 77 5.39 -8.15 1.41
C LEU A 77 4.84 -6.73 1.40
N GLU A 78 4.47 -6.19 2.56
CA GLU A 78 4.07 -4.79 2.69
C GLU A 78 5.27 -3.85 2.53
N GLY A 79 6.49 -4.38 2.60
CA GLY A 79 7.69 -3.60 2.47
C GLY A 79 8.22 -3.03 3.77
N MET A 80 7.67 -3.48 4.89
CA MET A 80 8.12 -3.02 6.21
C MET A 80 9.25 -3.91 6.71
N PRO A 81 10.19 -3.36 7.48
CA PRO A 81 11.34 -4.14 7.96
C PRO A 81 11.04 -4.94 9.22
N ALA A 82 9.80 -5.43 9.38
CA ALA A 82 9.38 -5.98 10.66
C ALA A 82 8.30 -7.04 10.48
N ASP A 83 7.85 -7.57 11.62
CA ASP A 83 6.88 -8.65 11.67
C ASP A 83 5.45 -8.12 11.80
N ARG A 84 4.51 -9.06 11.98
CA ARG A 84 3.10 -8.77 12.15
C ARG A 84 2.83 -7.81 13.31
N GLU A 85 3.46 -8.05 14.46
CA GLU A 85 3.24 -7.23 15.67
C GLU A 85 3.64 -5.79 15.41
N TRP A 86 4.79 -5.58 14.81
CA TRP A 86 5.27 -4.24 14.48
C TRP A 86 4.35 -3.55 13.48
N PHE A 87 3.91 -4.29 12.46
CA PHE A 87 3.03 -3.73 11.42
C PHE A 87 1.70 -3.31 12.02
N LEU A 88 1.11 -4.14 12.89
CA LEU A 88 -0.16 -3.80 13.53
C LEU A 88 -0.04 -2.54 14.37
N ALA A 89 1.00 -2.43 15.18
CA ALA A 89 1.22 -1.25 16.01
C ALA A 89 1.39 0.01 15.14
N PHE A 90 2.19 -0.11 14.09
CA PHE A 90 2.45 1.01 13.18
C PHE A 90 1.17 1.46 12.46
N PHE A 91 0.45 0.52 11.88
CA PHE A 91 -0.74 0.83 11.09
C PHE A 91 -1.86 1.42 11.95
N THR A 92 -2.12 0.81 13.12
CA THR A 92 -3.19 1.29 14.00
C THR A 92 -2.90 2.68 14.51
N GLU A 93 -1.65 2.98 14.80
CA GLU A 93 -1.26 4.33 15.24
C GLU A 93 -1.38 5.34 14.11
N HIS A 94 -0.84 5.05 12.93
CA HIS A 94 -0.86 5.97 11.80
C HIS A 94 -2.25 6.23 11.26
N MET A 95 -3.10 5.21 11.24
CA MET A 95 -4.43 5.30 10.65
C MET A 95 -5.52 5.53 11.69
N SER A 96 -5.16 5.66 12.96
CA SER A 96 -6.10 5.87 14.06
C SER A 96 -7.23 4.83 14.02
N CYS A 97 -6.86 3.56 13.91
CA CYS A 97 -7.82 2.46 13.85
C CYS A 97 -7.42 1.35 14.81
N VAL A 98 -8.15 0.25 14.80
CA VAL A 98 -7.94 -0.89 15.71
C VAL A 98 -7.64 -2.15 14.89
N PRO A 99 -7.09 -3.22 15.52
CA PRO A 99 -6.77 -4.44 14.76
C PRO A 99 -7.96 -5.10 14.09
N GLU A 100 -9.17 -4.91 14.62
CA GLU A 100 -10.39 -5.48 14.05
C GLU A 100 -10.92 -4.70 12.86
N THR A 101 -10.36 -3.52 12.57
CA THR A 101 -10.81 -2.67 11.47
C THR A 101 -10.67 -3.40 10.14
N GLU A 102 -11.75 -3.38 9.34
CA GLU A 102 -11.70 -3.96 8.01
C GLU A 102 -10.88 -3.07 7.07
N VAL A 103 -9.95 -3.68 6.36
CA VAL A 103 -9.09 -2.97 5.41
C VAL A 103 -9.24 -3.59 4.02
N THR A 104 -8.83 -2.85 3.01
CA THR A 104 -8.73 -3.35 1.65
C THR A 104 -7.31 -3.83 1.43
N ARG A 105 -7.16 -5.14 1.16
CA ARG A 105 -5.87 -5.75 0.84
C ARG A 105 -5.74 -5.76 -0.67
N ILE A 106 -4.67 -5.14 -1.18
CA ILE A 106 -4.43 -4.98 -2.61
C ILE A 106 -3.09 -5.65 -2.93
N GLU A 107 -3.11 -6.59 -3.86
CA GLU A 107 -1.90 -7.24 -4.34
C GLU A 107 -1.68 -6.81 -5.78
N TRP A 108 -0.43 -6.53 -6.15
CA TRP A 108 -0.11 -6.07 -7.50
C TRP A 108 1.12 -6.75 -8.07
N ARG A 109 1.30 -6.59 -9.39
CA ARG A 109 2.52 -6.95 -10.09
C ARG A 109 3.07 -5.73 -10.80
N TYR A 110 4.37 -5.65 -10.89
CA TYR A 110 5.03 -4.51 -11.53
C TYR A 110 4.98 -4.65 -13.05
N LEU A 111 4.76 -3.50 -13.71
CA LEU A 111 4.58 -3.42 -15.17
C LEU A 111 5.82 -2.78 -15.80
N ASP A 112 6.85 -3.51 -16.04
CA ASP A 112 7.98 -2.94 -16.82
C ASP A 112 8.92 -4.00 -17.38
#